data_1a9ba76621c96ca7fe764d82e20bf085
#
_entry.id   1a9ba76621c96ca7fe764d82e20bf085
#
_cell.length_a   1.000
_cell.length_b   1.000
_cell.length_c   1.000
_cell.angle_alpha   90.00
_cell.angle_beta   90.00
_cell.angle_gamma   90.00
#
_symmetry.space_group_name_H-M   'P 1'
#
loop_
_entity.id
_entity.type
_entity.pdbx_description
1 polymer ?
#
loop_
_entity_poly.entity_id
_entity_poly.type
_entity_poly.pdbx_seq_one_letter_code
_entity_poly.pdbx_strand_id
1 'polypeptide(L)'
;QQRRVAPERIRRIVEAYGKVRDNLEQHEPGYPTGKALLNLITEGIPVYGMNGVGEGKDSPASEALIKAADKDDPRPMWITAWGGPSVLAQSLWKVRETRSAEEVSKFVAKLRVYTISDQDNSGPWIRKEFPDLFYVASPGFHPGGAYHHATWSGISGDYFHARCAGADFSLVTNEWLDTNVRRKGPLGKEYPHWEYLMEGDTPSFLNLINNGLSDHDHPDWGGWGGRYEFYTPRMQKWFLQQETRPFWSDADDEVIGKDGHWYDTNHATIWRWREAYQNDFSARMDWTIKSYEEANHPPVPKLDHSDRLKAKPGDEIQLSAEGSSDPDGDALSYNWLYYPEPGSFTVSSARTHLPVPIKNFDQVKASFQVPTNRVMPPGEGTMHFILE
;
A
#
# COMPACT_ATOMS: atom_id res chain seq x y z
N GLN A 1 16.15 -5.16 26.45
CA GLN A 1 16.16 -5.86 25.15
C GLN A 1 14.72 -6.00 24.66
N GLN A 2 14.34 -5.33 23.58
CA GLN A 2 12.99 -5.45 23.04
C GLN A 2 12.73 -6.90 22.59
N ARG A 3 11.61 -7.47 23.01
CA ARG A 3 11.18 -8.81 22.58
C ARG A 3 10.87 -8.76 21.08
N ARG A 4 11.54 -9.57 20.27
CA ARG A 4 11.41 -9.57 18.81
C ARG A 4 10.13 -10.24 18.30
N VAL A 5 9.53 -11.12 19.10
CA VAL A 5 8.30 -11.85 18.79
C VAL A 5 7.32 -11.62 19.91
N ALA A 6 6.14 -11.11 19.60
CA ALA A 6 5.12 -10.70 20.56
C ALA A 6 3.69 -11.04 20.06
N PRO A 7 3.36 -12.31 19.81
CA PRO A 7 2.07 -12.72 19.25
C PRO A 7 0.89 -12.38 20.17
N GLU A 8 1.13 -12.21 21.47
CA GLU A 8 0.11 -11.78 22.42
C GLU A 8 -0.50 -10.43 22.08
N ARG A 9 0.24 -9.54 21.41
CA ARG A 9 -0.29 -8.24 20.97
C ARG A 9 -1.29 -8.42 19.84
N ILE A 10 -0.97 -9.28 18.87
CA ILE A 10 -1.88 -9.61 17.76
C ILE A 10 -3.13 -10.31 18.33
N ARG A 11 -2.96 -11.28 19.23
CA ARG A 11 -4.07 -12.00 19.87
C ARG A 11 -5.05 -11.05 20.54
N ARG A 12 -4.54 -10.07 21.29
CA ARG A 12 -5.37 -9.06 21.97
C ARG A 12 -6.24 -8.27 20.99
N ILE A 13 -5.66 -7.84 19.85
CA ILE A 13 -6.39 -7.11 18.81
C ILE A 13 -7.45 -8.00 18.15
N VAL A 14 -7.11 -9.27 17.84
CA VAL A 14 -8.05 -10.22 17.24
C VAL A 14 -9.18 -10.59 18.22
N GLU A 15 -8.90 -10.67 19.51
CA GLU A 15 -9.93 -10.86 20.56
C GLU A 15 -10.87 -9.66 20.63
N ALA A 16 -10.34 -8.43 20.50
CA ALA A 16 -11.16 -7.22 20.45
C ALA A 16 -11.99 -7.16 19.17
N TYR A 17 -11.42 -7.52 18.02
CA TYR A 17 -12.13 -7.69 16.77
C TYR A 17 -13.28 -8.71 16.89
N GLY A 18 -13.04 -9.85 17.55
CA GLY A 18 -14.07 -10.87 17.75
C GLY A 18 -15.31 -10.37 18.49
N LYS A 19 -15.17 -9.29 19.29
CA LYS A 19 -16.30 -8.68 20.03
C LYS A 19 -17.17 -7.76 19.14
N VAL A 20 -16.66 -7.30 18.01
CA VAL A 20 -17.35 -6.40 17.09
C VAL A 20 -17.64 -7.04 15.73
N ARG A 21 -17.17 -8.25 15.50
CA ARG A 21 -17.28 -8.96 14.24
C ARG A 21 -18.72 -9.07 13.73
N ASP A 22 -19.67 -9.38 14.60
CA ASP A 22 -21.06 -9.55 14.20
C ASP A 22 -21.71 -8.22 13.77
N ASN A 23 -21.20 -7.10 14.30
CA ASN A 23 -21.61 -5.79 13.81
C ASN A 23 -21.01 -5.49 12.43
N LEU A 24 -19.72 -5.76 12.26
CA LEU A 24 -19.06 -5.60 10.95
C LEU A 24 -19.73 -6.42 9.84
N GLU A 25 -20.19 -7.63 10.14
CA GLU A 25 -20.88 -8.52 9.20
C GLU A 25 -22.21 -7.94 8.67
N GLN A 26 -22.82 -7.00 9.38
CA GLN A 26 -24.02 -6.29 8.92
C GLN A 26 -23.72 -5.27 7.82
N HIS A 27 -22.51 -4.71 7.82
CA HIS A 27 -22.05 -3.75 6.83
C HIS A 27 -21.52 -4.42 5.56
N GLU A 28 -20.72 -5.45 5.73
CA GLU A 28 -20.14 -6.21 4.62
C GLU A 28 -20.00 -7.69 5.02
N PRO A 29 -20.54 -8.63 4.24
CA PRO A 29 -20.46 -10.05 4.58
C PRO A 29 -19.05 -10.61 4.34
N GLY A 30 -18.68 -11.63 5.13
CA GLY A 30 -17.46 -12.40 4.91
C GLY A 30 -16.35 -12.16 5.94
N TYR A 31 -16.60 -11.37 6.97
CA TYR A 31 -15.66 -11.21 8.09
C TYR A 31 -15.41 -12.54 8.81
N PRO A 32 -14.15 -13.05 8.86
CA PRO A 32 -13.84 -14.30 9.53
C PRO A 32 -14.11 -14.20 11.04
N THR A 33 -14.40 -15.33 11.69
CA THR A 33 -14.56 -15.32 13.15
C THR A 33 -13.24 -15.03 13.85
N GLY A 34 -13.30 -14.36 15.02
CA GLY A 34 -12.11 -14.13 15.85
C GLY A 34 -11.37 -15.44 16.18
N LYS A 35 -12.10 -16.54 16.42
CA LYS A 35 -11.51 -17.87 16.65
C LYS A 35 -10.73 -18.37 15.44
N ALA A 36 -11.25 -18.19 14.22
CA ALA A 36 -10.55 -18.59 13.00
C ALA A 36 -9.24 -17.81 12.86
N LEU A 37 -9.25 -16.49 13.07
CA LEU A 37 -8.05 -15.65 13.01
C LEU A 37 -7.03 -16.00 14.10
N LEU A 38 -7.47 -16.24 15.34
CA LEU A 38 -6.59 -16.66 16.45
C LEU A 38 -5.81 -17.94 16.13
N ASN A 39 -6.43 -18.88 15.43
CA ASN A 39 -5.81 -20.13 15.02
C ASN A 39 -4.73 -19.97 13.93
N LEU A 40 -4.72 -18.84 13.22
CA LEU A 40 -3.71 -18.55 12.19
C LEU A 40 -2.46 -17.88 12.76
N ILE A 41 -2.50 -17.40 14.00
CA ILE A 41 -1.37 -16.71 14.63
C ILE A 41 -0.30 -17.73 15.00
N THR A 42 0.86 -17.64 14.34
CA THR A 42 2.02 -18.50 14.55
C THR A 42 3.27 -17.66 14.83
N GLU A 43 4.33 -18.30 15.30
CA GLU A 43 5.56 -17.63 15.69
C GLU A 43 6.75 -18.05 14.81
N GLY A 44 7.57 -17.08 14.43
CA GLY A 44 8.89 -17.29 13.85
C GLY A 44 9.97 -17.44 14.92
N ILE A 45 11.19 -17.74 14.51
CA ILE A 45 12.34 -17.78 15.41
C ILE A 45 12.71 -16.36 15.84
N PRO A 46 12.87 -16.07 17.16
CA PRO A 46 13.09 -14.71 17.67
C PRO A 46 14.57 -14.27 17.53
N VAL A 47 15.13 -14.38 16.35
CA VAL A 47 16.49 -13.96 16.01
C VAL A 47 16.52 -12.96 14.86
N TYR A 48 17.64 -12.28 14.66
CA TYR A 48 17.79 -11.26 13.63
C TYR A 48 18.09 -11.91 12.27
N GLY A 49 17.28 -11.57 11.28
CA GLY A 49 17.51 -11.78 9.85
C GLY A 49 17.99 -13.20 9.50
N MET A 50 19.07 -13.29 8.74
CA MET A 50 19.63 -14.55 8.27
C MET A 50 20.13 -15.50 9.36
N ASN A 51 20.28 -15.05 10.61
CA ASN A 51 20.54 -15.96 11.71
C ASN A 51 19.36 -16.92 11.99
N GLY A 52 18.18 -16.58 11.49
CA GLY A 52 16.96 -17.41 11.56
C GLY A 52 16.72 -18.27 10.31
N VAL A 53 17.71 -18.38 9.40
CA VAL A 53 17.57 -19.06 8.11
C VAL A 53 18.60 -20.18 7.97
N GLY A 54 18.20 -21.34 7.47
CA GLY A 54 19.04 -22.50 7.23
C GLY A 54 18.51 -23.79 7.84
N GLU A 55 19.32 -24.83 7.81
CA GLU A 55 18.99 -26.13 8.37
C GLU A 55 18.65 -26.04 9.87
N GLY A 56 17.56 -26.70 10.27
CA GLY A 56 17.07 -26.68 11.66
C GLY A 56 16.48 -25.36 12.12
N LYS A 57 16.18 -24.41 11.21
CA LYS A 57 15.58 -23.11 11.51
C LYS A 57 14.10 -23.03 11.16
N ASP A 58 13.45 -24.15 10.87
CA ASP A 58 12.02 -24.17 10.62
C ASP A 58 11.24 -23.70 11.87
N SER A 59 10.15 -23.01 11.62
CA SER A 59 9.27 -22.49 12.64
C SER A 59 7.80 -22.73 12.27
N PRO A 60 6.87 -22.71 13.25
CA PRO A 60 5.45 -22.76 12.93
C PRO A 60 5.03 -21.71 11.89
N ALA A 61 5.64 -20.52 11.92
CA ALA A 61 5.33 -19.46 10.97
C ALA A 61 5.87 -19.75 9.55
N SER A 62 7.10 -20.25 9.41
CA SER A 62 7.64 -20.61 8.09
C SER A 62 6.89 -21.77 7.45
N GLU A 63 6.49 -22.77 8.24
CA GLU A 63 5.67 -23.88 7.77
C GLU A 63 4.25 -23.44 7.36
N ALA A 64 3.64 -22.56 8.16
CA ALA A 64 2.32 -22.02 7.84
C ALA A 64 2.33 -21.21 6.53
N LEU A 65 3.40 -20.44 6.27
CA LEU A 65 3.58 -19.69 5.03
C LEU A 65 3.69 -20.64 3.83
N ILE A 66 4.54 -21.66 3.91
CA ILE A 66 4.70 -22.66 2.85
C ILE A 66 3.34 -23.34 2.57
N LYS A 67 2.67 -23.82 3.62
CA LYS A 67 1.35 -24.46 3.51
C LYS A 67 0.30 -23.53 2.89
N ALA A 68 0.34 -22.24 3.19
CA ALA A 68 -0.60 -21.27 2.63
C ALA A 68 -0.34 -21.04 1.13
N ALA A 69 0.93 -20.95 0.73
CA ALA A 69 1.33 -20.78 -0.66
C ALA A 69 1.06 -22.04 -1.51
N ASP A 70 1.14 -23.22 -0.91
CA ASP A 70 0.89 -24.50 -1.59
C ASP A 70 -0.61 -24.79 -1.81
N LYS A 71 -1.52 -23.97 -1.30
CA LYS A 71 -2.93 -24.16 -1.57
C LYS A 71 -3.21 -24.02 -3.07
N ASP A 72 -4.11 -24.87 -3.57
CA ASP A 72 -4.65 -24.77 -4.92
C ASP A 72 -5.65 -23.59 -5.00
N ASP A 73 -5.08 -22.40 -5.15
CA ASP A 73 -5.79 -21.13 -5.30
C ASP A 73 -5.09 -20.36 -6.42
N PRO A 74 -5.78 -19.95 -7.50
CA PRO A 74 -5.13 -19.25 -8.61
C PRO A 74 -4.67 -17.82 -8.26
N ARG A 75 -5.17 -17.26 -7.19
CA ARG A 75 -4.82 -15.91 -6.76
C ARG A 75 -3.38 -15.86 -6.24
N PRO A 76 -2.63 -14.77 -6.51
CA PRO A 76 -1.34 -14.56 -5.88
C PRO A 76 -1.51 -14.42 -4.36
N MET A 77 -0.49 -14.84 -3.61
CA MET A 77 -0.45 -14.67 -2.16
C MET A 77 0.40 -13.45 -1.82
N TRP A 78 -0.23 -12.44 -1.23
CA TRP A 78 0.46 -11.27 -0.73
C TRP A 78 1.07 -11.53 0.64
N ILE A 79 2.30 -11.06 0.81
CA ILE A 79 3.07 -11.11 2.04
C ILE A 79 3.46 -9.67 2.39
N THR A 80 2.83 -9.13 3.42
CA THR A 80 3.17 -7.82 3.97
C THR A 80 4.13 -7.99 5.14
N ALA A 81 5.31 -7.40 5.06
CA ALA A 81 6.33 -7.54 6.10
C ALA A 81 6.53 -6.23 6.85
N TRP A 82 6.16 -6.22 8.13
CA TRP A 82 6.22 -5.09 9.05
C TRP A 82 7.41 -5.21 10.02
N GLY A 83 8.49 -5.66 9.51
CA GLY A 83 9.75 -5.95 10.19
C GLY A 83 10.66 -6.69 9.24
N GLY A 84 11.67 -7.38 9.78
CA GLY A 84 12.55 -8.22 8.98
C GLY A 84 11.83 -9.46 8.43
N PRO A 85 11.92 -9.77 7.13
CA PRO A 85 11.23 -10.89 6.50
C PRO A 85 11.92 -12.25 6.69
N SER A 86 12.55 -12.51 7.84
CA SER A 86 13.31 -13.75 8.11
C SER A 86 12.44 -15.02 8.03
N VAL A 87 11.15 -14.95 8.37
CA VAL A 87 10.20 -16.06 8.21
C VAL A 87 10.02 -16.41 6.74
N LEU A 88 9.84 -15.42 5.87
CA LEU A 88 9.76 -15.62 4.43
C LEU A 88 11.09 -16.18 3.88
N ALA A 89 12.22 -15.64 4.33
CA ALA A 89 13.53 -16.13 3.92
C ALA A 89 13.75 -17.61 4.27
N GLN A 90 13.32 -18.04 5.47
CA GLN A 90 13.37 -19.46 5.85
C GLN A 90 12.44 -20.31 5.00
N SER A 91 11.23 -19.83 4.71
CA SER A 91 10.30 -20.55 3.84
C SER A 91 10.87 -20.75 2.43
N LEU A 92 11.42 -19.70 1.84
CA LEU A 92 12.05 -19.74 0.52
C LEU A 92 13.31 -20.63 0.52
N TRP A 93 14.15 -20.53 1.57
CA TRP A 93 15.32 -21.41 1.74
C TRP A 93 14.88 -22.87 1.77
N LYS A 94 13.91 -23.24 2.61
CA LYS A 94 13.43 -24.61 2.73
C LYS A 94 12.85 -25.13 1.41
N VAL A 95 12.02 -24.36 0.75
CA VAL A 95 11.43 -24.73 -0.55
C VAL A 95 12.54 -24.99 -1.56
N ARG A 96 13.58 -24.16 -1.63
CA ARG A 96 14.72 -24.35 -2.53
C ARG A 96 15.50 -25.62 -2.23
N GLU A 97 15.74 -25.93 -0.94
CA GLU A 97 16.53 -27.11 -0.53
C GLU A 97 15.77 -28.45 -0.69
N THR A 98 14.43 -28.38 -0.76
CA THR A 98 13.61 -29.61 -0.70
C THR A 98 12.80 -29.88 -1.98
N ARG A 99 12.79 -28.95 -2.94
CA ARG A 99 12.01 -29.08 -4.17
C ARG A 99 12.83 -28.94 -5.43
N SER A 100 12.31 -29.41 -6.54
CA SER A 100 12.88 -29.20 -7.88
C SER A 100 12.88 -27.71 -8.27
N ALA A 101 13.74 -27.32 -9.20
CA ALA A 101 13.80 -25.95 -9.71
C ALA A 101 12.46 -25.46 -10.28
N GLU A 102 11.71 -26.36 -10.95
CA GLU A 102 10.38 -26.06 -11.49
C GLU A 102 9.37 -25.75 -10.36
N GLU A 103 9.34 -26.57 -9.32
CA GLU A 103 8.46 -26.36 -8.16
C GLU A 103 8.83 -25.08 -7.39
N VAL A 104 10.13 -24.76 -7.26
CA VAL A 104 10.60 -23.49 -6.69
C VAL A 104 10.11 -22.30 -7.52
N SER A 105 10.26 -22.36 -8.85
CA SER A 105 9.80 -21.30 -9.74
C SER A 105 8.28 -21.08 -9.63
N LYS A 106 7.50 -22.17 -9.60
CA LYS A 106 6.05 -22.11 -9.40
C LYS A 106 5.67 -21.50 -8.05
N PHE A 107 6.36 -21.88 -7.00
CA PHE A 107 6.15 -21.33 -5.65
C PHE A 107 6.45 -19.83 -5.62
N VAL A 108 7.59 -19.40 -6.15
CA VAL A 108 7.99 -17.98 -6.22
C VAL A 108 7.02 -17.14 -7.04
N ALA A 109 6.57 -17.65 -8.19
CA ALA A 109 5.64 -16.95 -9.08
C ALA A 109 4.27 -16.65 -8.42
N LYS A 110 3.88 -17.44 -7.42
CA LYS A 110 2.65 -17.24 -6.66
C LYS A 110 2.73 -16.12 -5.64
N LEU A 111 3.93 -15.73 -5.23
CA LEU A 111 4.13 -14.77 -4.14
C LEU A 111 4.19 -13.33 -4.67
N ARG A 112 3.64 -12.43 -3.87
CA ARG A 112 3.78 -10.97 -3.99
C ARG A 112 4.23 -10.44 -2.64
N VAL A 113 5.38 -9.82 -2.58
CA VAL A 113 5.98 -9.36 -1.32
C VAL A 113 5.98 -7.84 -1.29
N TYR A 114 5.51 -7.27 -0.20
CA TYR A 114 5.67 -5.86 0.09
C TYR A 114 6.26 -5.70 1.49
N THR A 115 7.55 -5.37 1.53
CA THR A 115 8.24 -4.99 2.78
C THR A 115 8.33 -3.47 2.86
N ILE A 116 8.06 -2.92 4.04
CA ILE A 116 8.09 -1.47 4.27
C ILE A 116 9.50 -0.91 4.07
N SER A 117 10.50 -1.63 4.57
CA SER A 117 11.92 -1.32 4.40
C SER A 117 12.75 -2.55 4.77
N ASP A 118 14.06 -2.47 4.54
CA ASP A 118 14.99 -3.51 5.01
C ASP A 118 15.26 -3.33 6.51
N GLN A 119 14.50 -4.00 7.34
CA GLN A 119 14.67 -3.96 8.80
C GLN A 119 15.66 -5.02 9.32
N ASP A 120 16.05 -5.96 8.46
CA ASP A 120 17.15 -6.89 8.68
C ASP A 120 17.77 -7.32 7.33
N ASN A 121 18.78 -8.18 7.38
CA ASN A 121 19.52 -8.63 6.19
C ASN A 121 18.84 -9.76 5.40
N SER A 122 17.63 -10.17 5.77
CA SER A 122 16.92 -11.22 5.01
C SER A 122 16.22 -10.65 3.76
N GLY A 123 15.76 -9.40 3.77
CA GLY A 123 15.19 -8.76 2.58
C GLY A 123 16.15 -8.70 1.40
N PRO A 124 17.33 -8.09 1.56
CA PRO A 124 18.36 -8.10 0.52
C PRO A 124 18.80 -9.51 0.08
N TRP A 125 18.89 -10.47 1.02
CA TRP A 125 19.18 -11.86 0.69
C TRP A 125 18.09 -12.47 -0.21
N ILE A 126 16.82 -12.26 0.12
CA ILE A 126 15.69 -12.75 -0.68
C ILE A 126 15.77 -12.21 -2.12
N ARG A 127 15.92 -10.91 -2.30
CA ARG A 127 16.00 -10.28 -3.63
C ARG A 127 17.18 -10.79 -4.44
N LYS A 128 18.31 -11.07 -3.79
CA LYS A 128 19.50 -11.62 -4.45
C LYS A 128 19.29 -13.07 -4.89
N GLU A 129 18.74 -13.91 -4.04
CA GLU A 129 18.64 -15.36 -4.25
C GLU A 129 17.40 -15.76 -5.08
N PHE A 130 16.35 -14.91 -5.06
CA PHE A 130 15.09 -15.12 -5.79
C PHE A 130 14.76 -13.90 -6.66
N PRO A 131 15.53 -13.66 -7.73
CA PRO A 131 15.42 -12.44 -8.55
C PRO A 131 14.09 -12.31 -9.30
N ASP A 132 13.36 -13.40 -9.50
CA ASP A 132 12.08 -13.45 -10.18
C ASP A 132 10.90 -13.24 -9.20
N LEU A 133 11.17 -13.12 -7.90
CA LEU A 133 10.16 -12.83 -6.91
C LEU A 133 9.65 -11.39 -7.06
N PHE A 134 8.34 -11.23 -7.19
CA PHE A 134 7.71 -9.91 -7.15
C PHE A 134 7.93 -9.30 -5.76
N TYR A 135 8.71 -8.22 -5.70
CA TYR A 135 9.15 -7.63 -4.45
C TYR A 135 9.07 -6.11 -4.49
N VAL A 136 8.27 -5.55 -3.58
CA VAL A 136 8.13 -4.09 -3.37
C VAL A 136 8.82 -3.73 -2.05
N ALA A 137 9.70 -2.74 -2.09
CA ALA A 137 10.36 -2.25 -0.89
C ALA A 137 10.91 -0.83 -1.05
N SER A 138 10.88 -0.09 0.05
CA SER A 138 11.71 1.08 0.27
C SER A 138 13.00 0.60 0.96
N PRO A 139 14.12 0.41 0.24
CA PRO A 139 15.18 -0.49 0.72
C PRO A 139 16.15 0.11 1.74
N GLY A 140 15.98 1.37 2.10
CA GLY A 140 16.89 2.01 3.04
C GLY A 140 16.88 1.36 4.42
N PHE A 141 18.07 1.17 5.01
CA PHE A 141 18.27 0.60 6.33
C PHE A 141 18.90 1.56 7.33
N HIS A 142 18.43 1.48 8.57
CA HIS A 142 19.08 2.09 9.74
C HIS A 142 20.23 1.18 10.26
N PRO A 143 21.49 1.68 10.62
CA PRO A 143 21.63 2.82 11.51
C PRO A 143 22.04 4.15 10.87
N GLY A 144 22.07 4.28 9.59
CA GLY A 144 22.56 5.50 8.93
C GLY A 144 21.55 6.64 8.72
N GLY A 145 20.32 6.52 9.24
CA GLY A 145 19.30 7.58 9.08
C GLY A 145 18.43 7.45 7.83
N ALA A 146 18.48 6.34 7.10
CA ALA A 146 17.66 6.11 5.92
C ALA A 146 16.15 5.94 6.22
N TYR A 147 15.81 5.60 7.45
CA TYR A 147 14.44 5.33 7.88
C TYR A 147 13.46 6.45 7.52
N HIS A 148 13.87 7.69 7.69
CA HIS A 148 13.04 8.85 7.41
C HIS A 148 13.03 9.27 5.93
N HIS A 149 13.75 8.56 5.06
CA HIS A 149 13.70 8.74 3.60
C HIS A 149 12.83 7.70 2.91
N ALA A 150 12.43 6.66 3.61
CA ALA A 150 11.62 5.61 3.06
C ALA A 150 10.17 6.09 2.81
N THR A 151 9.54 5.59 1.76
CA THR A 151 8.17 5.94 1.33
C THR A 151 7.15 5.87 2.45
N TRP A 152 7.27 4.89 3.36
CA TRP A 152 6.36 4.73 4.48
C TRP A 152 6.28 5.95 5.42
N SER A 153 7.32 6.80 5.45
CA SER A 153 7.29 8.05 6.24
C SER A 153 6.13 8.97 5.82
N GLY A 154 5.65 8.84 4.58
CA GLY A 154 4.47 9.55 4.09
C GLY A 154 3.17 9.24 4.84
N ILE A 155 3.08 8.15 5.61
CA ILE A 155 1.91 7.88 6.47
C ILE A 155 1.79 8.93 7.58
N SER A 156 2.85 9.08 8.39
CA SER A 156 2.87 10.03 9.51
C SER A 156 4.28 10.42 9.95
N GLY A 157 5.31 9.74 9.48
CA GLY A 157 6.69 9.94 9.90
C GLY A 157 7.22 11.34 9.60
N ASP A 158 6.72 11.97 8.55
CA ASP A 158 7.08 13.35 8.19
C ASP A 158 6.74 14.37 9.28
N TYR A 159 5.68 14.13 10.04
CA TYR A 159 5.35 14.95 11.21
C TYR A 159 6.47 14.94 12.23
N PHE A 160 6.95 13.76 12.61
CA PHE A 160 8.02 13.60 13.60
C PHE A 160 9.37 14.13 13.07
N HIS A 161 9.65 13.92 11.79
CA HIS A 161 10.91 14.33 11.17
C HIS A 161 10.91 15.76 10.65
N ALA A 162 9.84 16.54 10.88
CA ALA A 162 9.64 17.92 10.41
C ALA A 162 9.86 18.06 8.88
N ARG A 163 9.31 17.14 8.10
CA ARG A 163 9.38 17.12 6.64
C ARG A 163 8.01 17.34 6.03
N CYS A 164 7.98 17.71 4.77
CA CYS A 164 6.74 17.86 3.98
C CYS A 164 5.66 18.64 4.76
N ALA A 165 5.98 19.87 5.19
CA ALA A 165 5.08 20.69 6.02
C ALA A 165 3.68 20.88 5.39
N GLY A 166 3.58 20.81 4.06
CA GLY A 166 2.31 20.86 3.33
C GLY A 166 1.49 19.56 3.33
N ALA A 167 2.04 18.45 3.84
CA ALA A 167 1.25 17.26 4.09
C ALA A 167 0.29 17.51 5.27
N ASP A 168 -0.98 17.21 5.11
CA ASP A 168 -1.97 17.46 6.17
C ASP A 168 -1.78 16.51 7.36
N PHE A 169 -1.26 17.03 8.46
CA PHE A 169 -1.07 16.27 9.69
C PHE A 169 -2.26 16.31 10.66
N SER A 170 -3.31 17.06 10.37
CA SER A 170 -4.49 17.16 11.25
C SER A 170 -5.16 15.79 11.47
N LEU A 171 -5.09 14.91 10.46
CA LEU A 171 -5.72 13.60 10.48
C LEU A 171 -4.86 12.49 11.13
N VAL A 172 -3.64 12.82 11.58
CA VAL A 172 -2.73 11.84 12.23
C VAL A 172 -2.46 12.17 13.69
N THR A 173 -3.14 13.18 14.25
CA THR A 173 -2.97 13.58 15.66
C THR A 173 -3.64 12.59 16.62
N ASN A 174 -3.19 12.59 17.87
CA ASN A 174 -3.84 11.80 18.91
C ASN A 174 -5.29 12.23 19.16
N GLU A 175 -5.60 13.52 19.01
CA GLU A 175 -6.95 14.08 19.16
C GLU A 175 -7.90 13.55 18.07
N TRP A 176 -7.42 13.51 16.82
CA TRP A 176 -8.19 12.92 15.72
C TRP A 176 -8.43 11.42 15.96
N LEU A 177 -7.39 10.70 16.35
CA LEU A 177 -7.48 9.26 16.65
C LEU A 177 -8.39 8.97 17.85
N ASP A 178 -8.38 9.81 18.87
CA ASP A 178 -9.29 9.65 20.01
C ASP A 178 -10.75 9.73 19.57
N THR A 179 -11.08 10.69 18.71
CA THR A 179 -12.44 10.90 18.24
C THR A 179 -12.88 9.86 17.23
N ASN A 180 -12.03 9.55 16.27
CA ASN A 180 -12.39 8.79 15.07
C ASN A 180 -12.06 7.30 15.16
N VAL A 181 -11.21 6.89 16.11
CA VAL A 181 -10.77 5.50 16.23
C VAL A 181 -10.96 4.98 17.65
N ARG A 182 -10.27 5.53 18.66
CA ARG A 182 -10.18 4.92 19.99
C ARG A 182 -11.50 4.87 20.75
N ARG A 183 -12.38 5.83 20.54
CA ARG A 183 -13.73 5.86 21.17
C ARG A 183 -14.74 4.93 20.49
N LYS A 184 -14.34 4.23 19.41
CA LYS A 184 -15.19 3.35 18.64
C LYS A 184 -15.14 1.91 19.18
N GLY A 185 -15.71 1.73 20.38
CA GLY A 185 -15.94 0.41 20.99
C GLY A 185 -14.68 -0.38 21.40
N PRO A 186 -14.83 -1.71 21.55
CA PRO A 186 -13.76 -2.57 22.05
C PRO A 186 -12.52 -2.62 21.15
N LEU A 187 -12.71 -2.60 19.82
CA LEU A 187 -11.60 -2.65 18.87
C LEU A 187 -10.84 -1.32 18.86
N GLY A 188 -11.57 -0.20 18.84
CA GLY A 188 -10.94 1.12 18.84
C GLY A 188 -10.07 1.37 20.07
N LYS A 189 -10.46 0.85 21.23
CA LYS A 189 -9.67 0.97 22.47
C LYS A 189 -8.28 0.33 22.40
N GLU A 190 -8.07 -0.61 21.49
CA GLU A 190 -6.77 -1.26 21.30
C GLU A 190 -5.80 -0.42 20.49
N TYR A 191 -6.26 0.65 19.82
CA TYR A 191 -5.40 1.56 19.07
C TYR A 191 -4.58 2.42 20.05
N PRO A 192 -3.23 2.33 20.06
CA PRO A 192 -2.40 2.99 21.06
C PRO A 192 -2.34 4.50 20.86
N HIS A 193 -2.09 5.27 21.93
CA HIS A 193 -1.55 6.61 21.81
C HIS A 193 -0.11 6.53 21.29
N TRP A 194 0.19 7.32 20.30
CA TRP A 194 1.54 7.40 19.76
C TRP A 194 2.33 8.54 20.42
N GLU A 195 3.62 8.29 20.58
CA GLU A 195 4.58 9.24 21.16
C GLU A 195 5.44 9.91 20.06
N TYR A 196 5.82 9.16 19.04
CA TYR A 196 6.72 9.63 17.98
C TYR A 196 6.02 9.74 16.63
N LEU A 197 5.34 8.70 16.20
CA LEU A 197 4.59 8.66 14.94
C LEU A 197 3.39 7.72 15.06
N MET A 198 2.34 8.00 14.30
CA MET A 198 1.10 7.23 14.32
C MET A 198 1.34 5.81 13.78
N GLU A 199 1.81 5.72 12.57
CA GLU A 199 2.02 4.47 11.83
C GLU A 199 3.18 4.59 10.84
N GLY A 200 3.70 3.43 10.38
CA GLY A 200 4.73 3.34 9.36
C GLY A 200 4.51 2.15 8.42
N ASP A 201 4.01 1.03 8.93
CA ASP A 201 3.92 -0.22 8.17
C ASP A 201 2.64 -0.34 7.32
N THR A 202 1.70 0.57 7.50
CA THR A 202 0.36 0.61 6.91
C THR A 202 0.35 0.61 5.38
N PRO A 203 1.29 1.23 4.63
CA PRO A 203 1.27 1.24 3.17
C PRO A 203 1.15 -0.14 2.54
N SER A 204 1.80 -1.15 3.09
CA SER A 204 1.74 -2.51 2.56
C SER A 204 0.35 -3.14 2.67
N PHE A 205 -0.44 -2.71 3.65
CA PHE A 205 -1.83 -3.09 3.83
C PHE A 205 -2.76 -2.23 2.98
N LEU A 206 -2.57 -0.91 2.95
CA LEU A 206 -3.38 0.02 2.14
C LEU A 206 -3.32 -0.32 0.65
N ASN A 207 -2.19 -0.88 0.18
CA ASN A 207 -2.03 -1.39 -1.17
C ASN A 207 -3.01 -2.54 -1.51
N LEU A 208 -3.62 -3.18 -0.53
CA LEU A 208 -4.55 -4.30 -0.72
C LEU A 208 -6.02 -3.89 -0.66
N ILE A 209 -6.31 -2.62 -0.34
CA ILE A 209 -7.69 -2.12 -0.31
C ILE A 209 -8.17 -1.93 -1.75
N ASN A 210 -9.26 -2.61 -2.08
CA ASN A 210 -9.87 -2.56 -3.40
C ASN A 210 -10.71 -1.28 -3.54
N ASN A 211 -10.10 -0.20 -4.00
CA ASN A 211 -10.71 1.11 -4.19
C ASN A 211 -10.54 1.65 -5.63
N GLY A 212 -10.19 0.78 -6.58
CA GLY A 212 -9.92 1.16 -7.97
C GLY A 212 -8.50 1.67 -8.24
N LEU A 213 -7.70 1.88 -7.19
CA LEU A 213 -6.26 2.17 -7.24
C LEU A 213 -5.44 0.93 -6.88
N SER A 214 -4.12 1.06 -6.81
CA SER A 214 -3.20 -0.01 -6.37
C SER A 214 -3.36 -1.28 -7.20
N ASP A 215 -3.21 -1.19 -8.53
CA ASP A 215 -3.19 -2.37 -9.39
C ASP A 215 -2.07 -3.32 -8.95
N HIS A 216 -2.42 -4.58 -8.71
CA HIS A 216 -1.54 -5.55 -8.06
C HIS A 216 -0.36 -6.02 -8.94
N ASP A 217 -0.44 -5.80 -10.25
CA ASP A 217 0.64 -6.10 -11.18
C ASP A 217 1.41 -4.82 -11.60
N HIS A 218 0.89 -3.64 -11.20
CA HIS A 218 1.42 -2.33 -11.55
C HIS A 218 1.64 -1.42 -10.32
N PRO A 219 2.64 -1.70 -9.47
CA PRO A 219 3.00 -0.79 -8.38
C PRO A 219 3.37 0.63 -8.84
N ASP A 220 3.73 0.77 -10.11
CA ASP A 220 4.04 2.04 -10.78
C ASP A 220 2.80 2.91 -11.05
N TRP A 221 1.59 2.37 -10.94
CA TRP A 221 0.36 3.14 -11.09
C TRP A 221 -0.06 3.85 -9.80
N GLY A 222 0.48 3.43 -8.66
CA GLY A 222 0.25 4.08 -7.37
C GLY A 222 -1.13 3.82 -6.77
N GLY A 223 -1.32 4.37 -5.60
CA GLY A 223 -2.53 4.23 -4.78
C GLY A 223 -2.24 4.52 -3.32
N TRP A 224 -3.15 4.14 -2.43
CA TRP A 224 -3.01 4.42 -1.00
C TRP A 224 -1.76 3.81 -0.36
N GLY A 225 -1.23 2.73 -0.94
CA GLY A 225 0.00 2.07 -0.51
C GLY A 225 1.30 2.69 -1.06
N GLY A 226 1.20 3.79 -1.79
CA GLY A 226 2.33 4.44 -2.44
C GLY A 226 2.53 4.03 -3.90
N ARG A 227 3.53 4.62 -4.56
CA ARG A 227 3.93 4.30 -5.93
C ARG A 227 5.37 3.83 -5.94
N TYR A 228 5.66 2.83 -6.78
CA TYR A 228 6.96 2.18 -6.88
C TYR A 228 7.31 1.94 -8.34
N GLU A 229 8.57 2.15 -8.70
CA GLU A 229 9.10 1.91 -10.04
C GLU A 229 10.04 0.72 -10.06
N PHE A 230 10.07 0.00 -11.20
CA PHE A 230 10.92 -1.18 -11.35
C PHE A 230 12.31 -0.79 -11.88
N TYR A 231 13.29 -0.70 -11.00
CA TYR A 231 14.66 -0.33 -11.36
C TYR A 231 15.69 -0.87 -10.36
N THR A 232 16.97 -0.83 -10.75
CA THR A 232 18.08 -1.08 -9.81
C THR A 232 18.47 0.23 -9.15
N PRO A 233 18.27 0.41 -7.83
CA PRO A 233 18.62 1.64 -7.15
C PRO A 233 20.10 2.00 -7.30
N ARG A 234 20.40 3.24 -7.68
CA ARG A 234 21.77 3.72 -7.92
C ARG A 234 22.43 4.27 -6.65
N MET A 235 21.66 4.97 -5.82
CA MET A 235 22.14 5.53 -4.57
C MET A 235 21.90 4.53 -3.43
N GLN A 236 22.94 3.77 -3.09
CA GLN A 236 22.85 2.67 -2.14
C GLN A 236 23.60 2.93 -0.82
N LYS A 237 23.77 4.21 -0.49
CA LYS A 237 24.52 4.65 0.70
C LYS A 237 23.96 4.06 2.01
N TRP A 238 22.64 3.85 2.05
CA TRP A 238 21.92 3.42 3.23
C TRP A 238 21.55 1.94 3.23
N PHE A 239 21.94 1.21 2.21
CA PHE A 239 21.57 -0.18 2.05
C PHE A 239 22.48 -1.10 2.87
N LEU A 240 21.91 -2.18 3.39
CA LEU A 240 22.65 -3.23 4.10
C LEU A 240 23.65 -3.93 3.20
N GLN A 241 23.28 -4.13 1.95
CA GLN A 241 24.14 -4.68 0.91
C GLN A 241 23.76 -4.04 -0.43
N GLN A 242 24.69 -4.04 -1.34
CA GLN A 242 24.48 -3.50 -2.67
C GLN A 242 23.45 -4.33 -3.45
N GLU A 243 22.43 -3.65 -3.98
CA GLU A 243 21.50 -4.23 -4.94
C GLU A 243 22.14 -4.31 -6.33
N THR A 244 21.94 -5.44 -6.98
CA THR A 244 22.53 -5.70 -8.31
C THR A 244 21.49 -5.96 -9.38
N ARG A 245 20.21 -5.98 -9.00
CA ARG A 245 19.06 -6.30 -9.86
C ARG A 245 17.92 -5.30 -9.64
N PRO A 246 17.04 -5.12 -10.63
CA PRO A 246 15.86 -4.31 -10.44
C PRO A 246 14.86 -5.01 -9.53
N PHE A 247 14.10 -4.20 -8.81
CA PHE A 247 12.90 -4.57 -8.05
C PHE A 247 12.02 -3.32 -7.93
N TRP A 248 10.79 -3.45 -7.45
CA TRP A 248 9.90 -2.33 -7.23
C TRP A 248 10.40 -1.50 -6.04
N SER A 249 10.95 -0.33 -6.33
CA SER A 249 11.54 0.57 -5.34
C SER A 249 10.91 1.97 -5.43
N ASP A 250 11.31 2.84 -4.50
CA ASP A 250 10.72 4.18 -4.34
C ASP A 250 10.58 4.93 -5.66
N ALA A 251 9.42 5.53 -5.86
CA ALA A 251 9.13 6.49 -6.91
C ALA A 251 8.68 7.81 -6.28
N ASP A 252 8.89 8.93 -6.94
CA ASP A 252 8.50 10.25 -6.46
C ASP A 252 7.22 10.75 -7.15
N ASP A 253 6.34 11.43 -6.40
CA ASP A 253 5.19 12.15 -6.93
C ASP A 253 5.35 13.65 -6.68
N GLU A 254 4.88 14.45 -7.65
CA GLU A 254 4.84 15.91 -7.56
C GLU A 254 3.46 16.37 -7.05
N VAL A 255 3.39 16.91 -5.84
CA VAL A 255 2.12 17.29 -5.21
C VAL A 255 2.21 18.70 -4.62
N ILE A 256 1.15 19.49 -4.78
CA ILE A 256 1.00 20.76 -4.06
C ILE A 256 0.45 20.46 -2.67
N GLY A 257 1.22 20.82 -1.65
CA GLY A 257 0.80 20.70 -0.26
C GLY A 257 -0.25 21.75 0.16
N LYS A 258 -0.85 21.58 1.33
CA LYS A 258 -1.79 22.55 1.91
C LYS A 258 -1.19 23.95 2.17
N ASP A 259 0.13 24.03 2.25
CA ASP A 259 0.89 25.29 2.35
C ASP A 259 1.13 25.98 1.01
N GLY A 260 0.65 25.39 -0.09
CA GLY A 260 0.80 25.89 -1.46
C GLY A 260 2.18 25.65 -2.09
N HIS A 261 3.07 24.93 -1.42
CA HIS A 261 4.37 24.56 -1.96
C HIS A 261 4.31 23.25 -2.75
N TRP A 262 5.20 23.14 -3.75
CA TRP A 262 5.43 21.90 -4.47
C TRP A 262 6.34 20.96 -3.69
N TYR A 263 5.96 19.70 -3.67
CA TYR A 263 6.72 18.60 -3.09
C TYR A 263 6.95 17.55 -4.17
N ASP A 264 8.22 17.24 -4.42
CA ASP A 264 8.67 16.16 -5.32
C ASP A 264 9.38 15.11 -4.43
N THR A 265 8.66 14.09 -4.04
CA THR A 265 9.15 13.12 -3.07
C THR A 265 8.34 11.81 -3.08
N ASN A 266 9.01 10.71 -2.74
CA ASN A 266 8.36 9.42 -2.55
C ASN A 266 7.32 9.41 -1.43
N HIS A 267 7.46 10.27 -0.42
CA HIS A 267 6.47 10.39 0.67
C HIS A 267 5.12 10.92 0.15
N ALA A 268 5.14 11.76 -0.89
CA ALA A 268 3.94 12.32 -1.51
C ALA A 268 3.07 11.24 -2.17
N THR A 269 3.67 10.15 -2.61
CA THR A 269 2.94 8.99 -3.16
C THR A 269 1.96 8.38 -2.17
N ILE A 270 2.16 8.63 -0.87
CA ILE A 270 1.31 8.17 0.23
C ILE A 270 0.40 9.31 0.72
N TRP A 271 1.00 10.44 1.17
CA TRP A 271 0.22 11.45 1.89
C TRP A 271 -0.78 12.21 1.01
N ARG A 272 -0.64 12.18 -0.32
CA ARG A 272 -1.64 12.74 -1.24
C ARG A 272 -3.02 12.08 -1.07
N TRP A 273 -3.07 10.84 -0.61
CA TRP A 273 -4.28 10.07 -0.38
C TRP A 273 -4.74 10.06 1.09
N ARG A 274 -4.06 10.81 1.96
CA ARG A 274 -4.28 10.71 3.42
C ARG A 274 -5.70 11.00 3.84
N GLU A 275 -6.33 11.99 3.26
CA GLU A 275 -7.71 12.33 3.57
C GLU A 275 -8.64 11.15 3.27
N ALA A 276 -8.49 10.53 2.12
CA ALA A 276 -9.30 9.40 1.70
C ALA A 276 -9.12 8.19 2.63
N TYR A 277 -7.89 7.71 2.84
CA TYR A 277 -7.71 6.52 3.67
C TYR A 277 -7.99 6.74 5.17
N GLN A 278 -7.78 7.94 5.69
CA GLN A 278 -8.11 8.23 7.09
C GLN A 278 -9.62 8.33 7.31
N ASN A 279 -10.36 8.92 6.37
CA ASN A 279 -11.81 8.99 6.45
C ASN A 279 -12.45 7.61 6.26
N ASP A 280 -11.95 6.77 5.33
CA ASP A 280 -12.38 5.37 5.20
C ASP A 280 -12.11 4.59 6.49
N PHE A 281 -10.93 4.74 7.08
CA PHE A 281 -10.62 4.11 8.36
C PHE A 281 -11.59 4.54 9.46
N SER A 282 -11.89 5.84 9.58
CA SER A 282 -12.87 6.35 10.55
C SER A 282 -14.27 5.75 10.34
N ALA A 283 -14.74 5.69 9.08
CA ALA A 283 -16.04 5.11 8.74
C ALA A 283 -16.10 3.62 9.12
N ARG A 284 -15.06 2.84 8.76
CA ARG A 284 -14.99 1.42 9.13
C ARG A 284 -14.88 1.20 10.64
N MET A 285 -14.31 2.14 11.39
CA MET A 285 -14.34 2.08 12.85
C MET A 285 -15.75 2.35 13.40
N ASP A 286 -16.55 3.19 12.76
CA ASP A 286 -17.98 3.35 13.09
C ASP A 286 -18.76 2.06 12.85
N TRP A 287 -18.45 1.28 11.81
CA TRP A 287 -19.05 -0.03 11.55
C TRP A 287 -18.86 -1.02 12.70
N THR A 288 -17.90 -0.80 13.59
CA THR A 288 -17.69 -1.66 14.76
C THR A 288 -18.74 -1.46 15.86
N ILE A 289 -19.49 -0.35 15.84
CA ILE A 289 -20.40 0.04 16.93
C ILE A 289 -21.78 0.55 16.47
N LYS A 290 -21.95 0.93 15.19
CA LYS A 290 -23.18 1.44 14.63
C LYS A 290 -23.91 0.36 13.83
N SER A 291 -25.24 0.46 13.73
CA SER A 291 -26.00 -0.33 12.76
C SER A 291 -25.71 0.10 11.33
N TYR A 292 -26.18 -0.68 10.35
CA TYR A 292 -26.01 -0.32 8.94
C TYR A 292 -26.60 1.05 8.64
N GLU A 293 -27.83 1.33 9.12
CA GLU A 293 -28.55 2.57 8.86
C GLU A 293 -27.95 3.80 9.56
N GLU A 294 -27.11 3.60 10.59
CA GLU A 294 -26.48 4.70 11.36
C GLU A 294 -25.05 5.00 10.90
N ALA A 295 -24.44 4.11 10.15
CA ALA A 295 -23.07 4.24 9.67
C ALA A 295 -23.05 4.78 8.26
N ASN A 296 -21.97 5.43 7.89
CA ASN A 296 -21.70 5.86 6.53
C ASN A 296 -20.95 4.75 5.77
N HIS A 297 -21.33 4.53 4.51
CA HIS A 297 -20.68 3.60 3.60
C HIS A 297 -20.04 4.37 2.44
N PRO A 298 -18.89 3.89 1.92
CA PRO A 298 -18.24 4.56 0.80
C PRO A 298 -19.10 4.49 -0.46
N PRO A 299 -19.07 5.54 -1.30
CA PRO A 299 -19.73 5.50 -2.59
C PRO A 299 -19.18 4.39 -3.48
N VAL A 300 -20.00 3.91 -4.39
CA VAL A 300 -19.64 2.91 -5.40
C VAL A 300 -19.37 3.63 -6.72
N PRO A 301 -18.11 3.93 -7.05
CA PRO A 301 -17.78 4.59 -8.32
C PRO A 301 -18.05 3.65 -9.48
N LYS A 302 -18.60 4.20 -10.56
CA LYS A 302 -18.87 3.45 -11.77
C LYS A 302 -18.72 4.31 -13.01
N LEU A 303 -17.79 3.93 -13.88
CA LEU A 303 -17.65 4.50 -15.21
C LEU A 303 -18.72 3.88 -16.14
N ASP A 304 -19.31 4.69 -17.01
CA ASP A 304 -20.19 4.20 -18.08
C ASP A 304 -19.45 3.98 -19.42
N HIS A 305 -18.14 3.99 -19.37
CA HIS A 305 -17.22 3.67 -20.47
C HIS A 305 -16.12 2.73 -19.99
N SER A 306 -15.29 2.23 -20.92
CA SER A 306 -14.12 1.43 -20.56
C SER A 306 -13.13 2.22 -19.69
N ASP A 307 -12.53 1.57 -18.73
CA ASP A 307 -11.42 2.09 -17.93
C ASP A 307 -10.12 2.25 -18.77
N ARG A 308 -10.07 1.66 -19.96
CA ARG A 308 -8.96 1.77 -20.91
C ARG A 308 -9.48 2.30 -22.24
N LEU A 309 -9.09 3.53 -22.56
CA LEU A 309 -9.47 4.21 -23.79
C LEU A 309 -8.24 4.36 -24.70
N LYS A 310 -8.45 4.26 -26.01
CA LYS A 310 -7.43 4.57 -27.02
C LYS A 310 -7.77 5.88 -27.70
N ALA A 311 -6.79 6.76 -27.79
CA ALA A 311 -6.95 8.09 -28.36
C ALA A 311 -5.72 8.52 -29.17
N LYS A 312 -5.87 9.52 -30.01
CA LYS A 312 -4.78 10.18 -30.75
C LYS A 312 -4.55 11.58 -30.20
N PRO A 313 -3.35 12.13 -30.35
CA PRO A 313 -3.10 13.55 -30.07
C PRO A 313 -4.15 14.44 -30.75
N GLY A 314 -4.78 15.31 -29.99
CA GLY A 314 -5.84 16.22 -30.45
C GLY A 314 -7.27 15.70 -30.28
N ASP A 315 -7.48 14.43 -29.99
CA ASP A 315 -8.82 13.91 -29.70
C ASP A 315 -9.39 14.52 -28.41
N GLU A 316 -10.69 14.79 -28.40
CA GLU A 316 -11.42 15.12 -27.17
C GLU A 316 -12.00 13.86 -26.56
N ILE A 317 -11.62 13.58 -25.33
CA ILE A 317 -12.06 12.40 -24.57
C ILE A 317 -13.16 12.82 -23.60
N GLN A 318 -14.26 12.07 -23.62
CA GLN A 318 -15.35 12.22 -22.67
C GLN A 318 -15.16 11.22 -21.53
N LEU A 319 -15.26 11.71 -20.30
CA LEU A 319 -15.27 10.93 -19.07
C LEU A 319 -16.67 10.99 -18.46
N SER A 320 -17.15 9.88 -17.95
CA SER A 320 -18.46 9.84 -17.32
C SER A 320 -18.49 8.85 -16.16
N ALA A 321 -19.01 9.33 -15.05
CA ALA A 321 -19.28 8.60 -13.83
C ALA A 321 -20.78 8.35 -13.63
N GLU A 322 -21.59 8.45 -14.72
CA GLU A 322 -23.01 8.10 -14.67
C GLU A 322 -23.21 6.66 -14.27
N GLY A 323 -23.93 6.41 -13.20
CA GLY A 323 -24.10 5.09 -12.63
C GLY A 323 -23.34 4.87 -11.32
N SER A 324 -22.50 5.83 -10.90
CA SER A 324 -22.03 5.88 -9.52
C SER A 324 -23.20 6.09 -8.56
N SER A 325 -23.14 5.47 -7.41
CA SER A 325 -24.21 5.52 -6.40
C SER A 325 -23.62 5.53 -5.00
N ASP A 326 -24.39 6.02 -4.07
CA ASP A 326 -24.09 5.92 -2.65
C ASP A 326 -25.06 4.93 -2.00
N PRO A 327 -24.57 3.95 -1.18
CA PRO A 327 -25.41 2.97 -0.51
C PRO A 327 -26.40 3.60 0.49
N ASP A 328 -26.04 4.72 1.11
CA ASP A 328 -26.85 5.41 2.10
C ASP A 328 -27.80 6.45 1.47
N GLY A 329 -27.66 6.66 0.14
CA GLY A 329 -28.45 7.63 -0.62
C GLY A 329 -27.95 9.07 -0.50
N ASP A 330 -26.72 9.25 -0.07
CA ASP A 330 -26.07 10.55 0.04
C ASP A 330 -25.79 11.17 -1.35
N ALA A 331 -25.75 12.50 -1.38
CA ALA A 331 -25.43 13.23 -2.60
C ALA A 331 -23.93 13.07 -2.93
N LEU A 332 -23.65 12.65 -4.17
CA LEU A 332 -22.29 12.51 -4.63
C LEU A 332 -21.69 13.84 -5.09
N SER A 333 -20.45 14.07 -4.77
CA SER A 333 -19.57 15.02 -5.45
C SER A 333 -18.55 14.26 -6.30
N TYR A 334 -17.99 14.92 -7.29
CA TYR A 334 -17.05 14.30 -8.23
C TYR A 334 -15.79 15.15 -8.31
N ASN A 335 -14.65 14.47 -8.49
CA ASN A 335 -13.38 15.13 -8.75
C ASN A 335 -12.57 14.29 -9.73
N TRP A 336 -12.43 14.77 -10.98
CA TRP A 336 -11.61 14.13 -11.98
C TRP A 336 -10.22 14.77 -11.97
N LEU A 337 -9.20 13.99 -11.71
CA LEU A 337 -7.83 14.48 -11.71
C LEU A 337 -6.95 13.72 -12.72
N TYR A 338 -6.03 14.45 -13.33
CA TYR A 338 -4.96 13.85 -14.11
C TYR A 338 -3.83 13.44 -13.19
N TYR A 339 -3.45 12.15 -13.22
CA TYR A 339 -2.36 11.58 -12.45
C TYR A 339 -1.17 11.31 -13.38
N PRO A 340 -0.24 12.29 -13.56
CA PRO A 340 0.79 12.23 -14.59
C PRO A 340 1.89 11.21 -14.30
N GLU A 341 2.21 10.96 -13.04
CA GLU A 341 3.40 10.23 -12.64
C GLU A 341 3.42 8.76 -13.12
N PRO A 342 2.30 8.00 -13.10
CA PRO A 342 2.25 6.67 -13.68
C PRO A 342 2.33 6.67 -15.21
N GLY A 343 2.08 7.82 -15.84
CA GLY A 343 2.03 7.94 -17.29
C GLY A 343 3.40 7.93 -17.95
N SER A 344 3.43 7.52 -19.20
CA SER A 344 4.62 7.66 -20.05
C SER A 344 4.65 8.98 -20.84
N PHE A 345 3.72 9.89 -20.55
CA PHE A 345 3.51 11.11 -21.29
C PHE A 345 4.29 12.29 -20.68
N THR A 346 5.53 12.48 -21.07
CA THR A 346 6.41 13.55 -20.56
C THR A 346 6.61 14.68 -21.57
N VAL A 347 6.84 15.90 -21.09
CA VAL A 347 6.92 17.12 -21.93
C VAL A 347 8.34 17.40 -22.41
N SER A 348 9.34 16.93 -21.75
CA SER A 348 10.75 17.17 -22.10
C SER A 348 11.68 16.26 -21.31
N SER A 349 12.98 16.37 -21.64
CA SER A 349 14.07 15.76 -20.85
C SER A 349 14.14 16.23 -19.38
N ALA A 350 13.32 17.19 -18.99
CA ALA A 350 13.29 17.78 -17.65
C ALA A 350 12.33 17.06 -16.66
N ARG A 351 11.66 15.98 -17.08
CA ARG A 351 10.67 15.23 -16.24
C ARG A 351 9.51 16.08 -15.68
N THR A 352 9.25 17.24 -16.24
CA THR A 352 8.17 18.10 -15.78
C THR A 352 6.85 17.62 -16.35
N HIS A 353 5.93 17.26 -15.52
CA HIS A 353 4.56 16.93 -15.89
C HIS A 353 3.77 18.21 -16.10
N LEU A 354 3.30 18.45 -17.33
CA LEU A 354 2.37 19.56 -17.56
C LEU A 354 0.96 19.12 -17.20
N PRO A 355 0.21 19.97 -16.51
CA PRO A 355 -1.19 19.70 -16.24
C PRO A 355 -1.97 19.52 -17.54
N VAL A 356 -2.89 18.56 -17.54
CA VAL A 356 -3.91 18.42 -18.59
C VAL A 356 -5.19 19.00 -18.04
N PRO A 357 -5.67 20.13 -18.58
CA PRO A 357 -6.90 20.74 -18.12
C PRO A 357 -8.09 19.79 -18.39
N ILE A 358 -8.87 19.54 -17.36
CA ILE A 358 -10.11 18.77 -17.43
C ILE A 358 -11.27 19.75 -17.32
N LYS A 359 -12.13 19.80 -18.34
CA LYS A 359 -13.34 20.60 -18.32
C LYS A 359 -14.38 19.90 -17.43
N ASN A 360 -15.11 20.65 -16.61
CA ASN A 360 -16.13 20.13 -15.71
C ASN A 360 -15.57 19.02 -14.78
N PHE A 361 -14.37 19.21 -14.28
CA PHE A 361 -13.65 18.19 -13.45
C PHE A 361 -14.41 17.83 -12.16
N ASP A 362 -15.34 18.69 -11.72
CA ASP A 362 -16.18 18.54 -10.55
C ASP A 362 -17.61 18.03 -10.86
N GLN A 363 -17.85 17.57 -12.09
CA GLN A 363 -19.15 17.09 -12.54
C GLN A 363 -19.12 15.59 -12.87
N VAL A 364 -20.30 14.97 -12.88
CA VAL A 364 -20.49 13.56 -13.28
C VAL A 364 -19.95 13.28 -14.68
N LYS A 365 -19.96 14.28 -15.56
CA LYS A 365 -19.36 14.22 -16.90
C LYS A 365 -18.28 15.29 -17.04
N ALA A 366 -17.12 14.86 -17.47
CA ALA A 366 -15.96 15.69 -17.70
C ALA A 366 -15.38 15.43 -19.11
N SER A 367 -14.50 16.30 -19.58
CA SER A 367 -13.76 16.05 -20.80
C SER A 367 -12.38 16.66 -20.77
N PHE A 368 -11.47 16.10 -21.55
CA PHE A 368 -10.15 16.69 -21.78
C PHE A 368 -9.72 16.49 -23.24
N GLN A 369 -8.80 17.33 -23.69
CA GLN A 369 -8.17 17.16 -24.99
C GLN A 369 -6.80 16.48 -24.83
N VAL A 370 -6.56 15.42 -25.61
CA VAL A 370 -5.25 14.77 -25.67
C VAL A 370 -4.23 15.76 -26.21
N PRO A 371 -3.17 16.10 -25.48
CA PRO A 371 -2.21 17.12 -25.91
C PRO A 371 -1.50 16.77 -27.22
N THR A 372 -1.32 17.76 -28.08
CA THR A 372 -0.69 17.61 -29.40
C THR A 372 0.82 17.96 -29.43
N ASN A 373 1.28 18.73 -28.45
CA ASN A 373 2.60 19.34 -28.40
C ASN A 373 3.60 18.62 -27.49
N ARG A 374 3.31 17.39 -27.12
CA ARG A 374 4.20 16.63 -26.22
C ARG A 374 5.15 15.75 -27.01
N VAL A 375 6.37 15.62 -26.49
CA VAL A 375 7.34 14.64 -27.00
C VAL A 375 6.92 13.29 -26.44
N MET A 376 6.23 12.52 -27.26
CA MET A 376 5.94 11.13 -26.94
C MET A 376 7.17 10.28 -27.24
N PRO A 377 7.45 9.23 -26.45
CA PRO A 377 8.32 8.17 -26.94
C PRO A 377 7.76 7.64 -28.27
N PRO A 378 8.62 7.19 -29.21
CA PRO A 378 8.14 6.53 -30.41
C PRO A 378 7.22 5.35 -30.03
N GLY A 379 5.95 5.41 -30.40
CA GLY A 379 4.97 4.38 -30.07
C GLY A 379 3.77 4.88 -29.26
N GLU A 380 3.16 3.99 -28.50
CA GLU A 380 2.01 4.28 -27.63
C GLU A 380 2.50 4.86 -26.29
N GLY A 381 1.83 5.90 -25.81
CA GLY A 381 2.01 6.47 -24.47
C GLY A 381 0.76 6.28 -23.62
N THR A 382 0.91 6.35 -22.31
CA THR A 382 -0.18 6.21 -21.34
C THR A 382 -0.39 7.51 -20.58
N MET A 383 -1.66 7.79 -20.27
CA MET A 383 -2.10 8.87 -19.38
C MET A 383 -3.06 8.28 -18.38
N HIS A 384 -2.94 8.64 -17.11
CA HIS A 384 -3.79 8.15 -16.03
C HIS A 384 -4.70 9.26 -15.53
N PHE A 385 -5.98 8.92 -15.37
CA PHE A 385 -6.99 9.81 -14.80
C PHE A 385 -7.68 9.08 -13.65
N ILE A 386 -7.97 9.79 -12.59
CA ILE A 386 -8.60 9.26 -11.39
C ILE A 386 -9.90 9.99 -11.16
N LEU A 387 -10.94 9.25 -10.79
CA LEU A 387 -12.21 9.75 -10.29
C LEU A 387 -12.23 9.57 -8.77
N GLU A 388 -12.42 10.66 -8.06
CA GLU A 388 -12.73 10.71 -6.63
C GLU A 388 -14.18 11.14 -6.40
#